data_6c7fd94f9c5d29dd0b93d24b4e7c3046
#
_entry.id   6c7fd94f9c5d29dd0b93d24b4e7c3046
#
_cell.length_a   1.000
_cell.length_b   1.000
_cell.length_c   1.000
_cell.angle_alpha   90.00
_cell.angle_beta   90.00
_cell.angle_gamma   90.00
#
_symmetry.space_group_name_H-M   'P 1'
#
loop_
_entity.id
_entity.type
_entity.pdbx_description
1 polymer ?
#
loop_
_entity_poly.entity_id
_entity_poly.type
_entity_poly.pdbx_seq_one_letter_code
_entity_poly.pdbx_strand_id
1 'polypeptide(L)'
;MRPWPKAALFQLAEEGFTSTFEQLLACIISIRTYDEVTLPVSRKLFARARTPAAVKALSWEELDSLISPSTFHERKANQIMAIAGQVVERFGDTLPGDRDMLLSFAGVGPKCANLVLGVAHGTPVISVDVHVHRVTNRWAYVNASTPEKTLLALETKLPERHWIDINRLLVPFGKHICTGTKPRCSTCPVLEMCQQVGVTEHR
;
A
#
# COMPACT_ATOMS: atom_id res chain seq x y z
N MET A 1 -2.94 -2.21 25.77
CA MET A 1 -3.67 -2.41 24.48
C MET A 1 -2.75 -3.12 23.52
N ARG A 2 -3.13 -4.24 22.91
CA ARG A 2 -2.28 -4.87 21.87
C ARG A 2 -2.24 -3.92 20.66
N PRO A 3 -1.05 -3.64 20.10
CA PRO A 3 -0.97 -2.80 18.91
C PRO A 3 -1.73 -3.48 17.75
N TRP A 4 -2.41 -2.68 16.95
CA TRP A 4 -3.07 -3.20 15.74
C TRP A 4 -2.04 -3.76 14.77
N PRO A 5 -2.45 -4.77 13.95
CA PRO A 5 -1.58 -5.24 12.88
C PRO A 5 -1.16 -4.08 11.99
N LYS A 6 0.11 -4.05 11.62
CA LYS A 6 0.63 -3.04 10.69
C LYS A 6 0.04 -3.25 9.29
N ALA A 7 0.04 -2.20 8.47
CA ALA A 7 -0.27 -2.34 7.05
C ALA A 7 0.75 -3.30 6.38
N ALA A 8 0.27 -4.13 5.47
CA ALA A 8 1.01 -5.30 4.95
C ALA A 8 2.41 -4.99 4.45
N LEU A 9 2.60 -3.92 3.67
CA LEU A 9 3.91 -3.59 3.09
C LEU A 9 4.94 -3.22 4.16
N PHE A 10 4.54 -2.46 5.18
CA PHE A 10 5.43 -2.12 6.30
C PHE A 10 5.82 -3.36 7.12
N GLN A 11 4.88 -4.29 7.31
CA GLN A 11 5.18 -5.54 8.00
C GLN A 11 6.15 -6.40 7.18
N LEU A 12 5.95 -6.52 5.86
CA LEU A 12 6.86 -7.25 4.98
C LEU A 12 8.28 -6.63 4.98
N ALA A 13 8.38 -5.29 4.99
CA ALA A 13 9.68 -4.62 5.08
C ALA A 13 10.42 -4.96 6.39
N GLU A 14 9.72 -5.00 7.53
CA GLU A 14 10.30 -5.42 8.82
C GLU A 14 10.74 -6.90 8.83
N GLU A 15 10.14 -7.72 7.99
CA GLU A 15 10.49 -9.13 7.79
C GLU A 15 11.66 -9.31 6.80
N GLY A 16 12.22 -8.21 6.27
CA GLY A 16 13.37 -8.23 5.37
C GLY A 16 13.03 -8.27 3.87
N PHE A 17 11.76 -8.05 3.49
CA PHE A 17 11.33 -7.89 2.10
C PHE A 17 11.37 -6.40 1.73
N THR A 18 12.57 -5.87 1.51
CA THR A 18 12.82 -4.42 1.42
C THR A 18 13.14 -3.91 0.01
N SER A 19 13.37 -4.79 -0.97
CA SER A 19 13.70 -4.35 -2.32
C SER A 19 12.50 -3.64 -2.99
N THR A 20 12.79 -2.72 -3.91
CA THR A 20 11.75 -2.04 -4.71
C THR A 20 10.84 -3.03 -5.41
N PHE A 21 11.40 -4.11 -5.94
CA PHE A 21 10.65 -5.14 -6.65
C PHE A 21 9.71 -5.91 -5.73
N GLU A 22 10.19 -6.38 -4.57
CA GLU A 22 9.34 -7.08 -3.58
C GLU A 22 8.20 -6.18 -3.09
N GLN A 23 8.49 -4.92 -2.76
CA GLN A 23 7.48 -3.97 -2.32
C GLN A 23 6.47 -3.64 -3.43
N LEU A 24 6.91 -3.58 -4.69
CA LEU A 24 6.02 -3.39 -5.84
C LEU A 24 5.07 -4.58 -6.00
N LEU A 25 5.59 -5.81 -5.95
CA LEU A 25 4.77 -7.02 -6.05
C LEU A 25 3.77 -7.09 -4.89
N ALA A 26 4.20 -6.85 -3.66
CA ALA A 26 3.32 -6.80 -2.50
C ALA A 26 2.23 -5.72 -2.66
N CYS A 27 2.57 -4.55 -3.20
CA CYS A 27 1.60 -3.49 -3.49
C CYS A 27 0.56 -3.96 -4.52
N ILE A 28 0.97 -4.60 -5.62
CA ILE A 28 0.05 -5.16 -6.63
C ILE A 28 -0.87 -6.22 -5.99
N ILE A 29 -0.32 -7.14 -5.21
CA ILE A 29 -1.08 -8.17 -4.51
C ILE A 29 -2.12 -7.55 -3.56
N SER A 30 -1.77 -6.45 -2.89
CA SER A 30 -2.64 -5.75 -1.94
C SER A 30 -3.84 -5.03 -2.57
N ILE A 31 -3.83 -4.78 -3.89
CA ILE A 31 -4.94 -4.08 -4.55
C ILE A 31 -6.23 -4.88 -4.38
N ARG A 32 -7.23 -4.25 -3.73
CA ARG A 32 -8.53 -4.87 -3.40
C ARG A 32 -8.43 -6.21 -2.64
N THR A 33 -7.33 -6.42 -1.92
CA THR A 33 -7.09 -7.60 -1.10
C THR A 33 -6.81 -7.15 0.33
N TYR A 34 -7.39 -7.82 1.31
CA TYR A 34 -7.13 -7.52 2.72
C TYR A 34 -5.71 -7.88 3.11
N ASP A 35 -5.14 -7.18 4.09
CA ASP A 35 -3.76 -7.43 4.56
C ASP A 35 -3.58 -8.84 5.10
N GLU A 36 -4.63 -9.42 5.71
CA GLU A 36 -4.67 -10.79 6.23
C GLU A 36 -4.47 -11.85 5.13
N VAL A 37 -4.75 -11.48 3.87
CA VAL A 37 -4.51 -12.30 2.68
C VAL A 37 -3.22 -11.87 1.99
N THR A 38 -2.98 -10.55 1.88
CA THR A 38 -1.78 -10.00 1.22
C THR A 38 -0.49 -10.52 1.85
N LEU A 39 -0.42 -10.55 3.18
CA LEU A 39 0.79 -10.97 3.91
C LEU A 39 1.19 -12.42 3.62
N PRO A 40 0.34 -13.44 3.86
CA PRO A 40 0.71 -14.82 3.60
C PRO A 40 0.94 -15.10 2.11
N VAL A 41 0.20 -14.46 1.22
CA VAL A 41 0.37 -14.59 -0.23
C VAL A 41 1.72 -14.04 -0.68
N SER A 42 2.09 -12.84 -0.23
CA SER A 42 3.39 -12.24 -0.55
C SER A 42 4.54 -13.08 0.00
N ARG A 43 4.46 -13.56 1.24
CA ARG A 43 5.48 -14.46 1.82
C ARG A 43 5.62 -15.76 1.02
N LYS A 44 4.51 -16.36 0.58
CA LYS A 44 4.51 -17.58 -0.23
C LYS A 44 5.21 -17.33 -1.57
N LEU A 45 4.90 -16.23 -2.25
CA LEU A 45 5.57 -15.84 -3.48
C LEU A 45 7.06 -15.60 -3.26
N PHE A 46 7.43 -14.84 -2.24
CA PHE A 46 8.82 -14.48 -1.97
C PHE A 46 9.67 -15.67 -1.47
N ALA A 47 9.07 -16.65 -0.82
CA ALA A 47 9.76 -17.91 -0.50
C ALA A 47 10.13 -18.70 -1.76
N ARG A 48 9.40 -18.52 -2.86
CA ARG A 48 9.64 -19.19 -4.14
C ARG A 48 10.46 -18.36 -5.12
N ALA A 49 10.19 -17.07 -5.22
CA ALA A 49 10.81 -16.15 -6.18
C ALA A 49 10.82 -14.72 -5.61
N ARG A 50 12.02 -14.16 -5.35
CA ARG A 50 12.19 -12.83 -4.76
C ARG A 50 12.72 -11.80 -5.75
N THR A 51 13.36 -12.24 -6.83
CA THR A 51 14.03 -11.35 -7.78
C THR A 51 13.25 -11.32 -9.11
N PRO A 52 13.43 -10.26 -9.91
CA PRO A 52 12.83 -10.18 -11.25
C PRO A 52 13.11 -11.41 -12.10
N ALA A 53 14.36 -11.89 -12.15
CA ALA A 53 14.73 -13.06 -12.90
C ALA A 53 14.06 -14.34 -12.38
N ALA A 54 13.98 -14.50 -11.06
CA ALA A 54 13.32 -15.65 -10.45
C ALA A 54 11.81 -15.67 -10.74
N VAL A 55 11.14 -14.51 -10.69
CA VAL A 55 9.71 -14.39 -11.05
C VAL A 55 9.49 -14.63 -12.54
N LYS A 56 10.34 -14.08 -13.42
CA LYS A 56 10.28 -14.30 -14.87
C LYS A 56 10.45 -15.78 -15.23
N ALA A 57 11.18 -16.55 -14.43
CA ALA A 57 11.40 -17.97 -14.65
C ALA A 57 10.23 -18.88 -14.22
N LEU A 58 9.24 -18.36 -13.49
CA LEU A 58 8.03 -19.11 -13.17
C LEU A 58 7.15 -19.29 -14.42
N SER A 59 6.37 -20.39 -14.47
CA SER A 59 5.26 -20.44 -15.43
C SER A 59 4.14 -19.52 -14.95
N TRP A 60 3.24 -19.14 -15.87
CA TRP A 60 2.08 -18.33 -15.51
C TRP A 60 1.21 -19.06 -14.48
N GLU A 61 0.98 -20.36 -14.65
CA GLU A 61 0.18 -21.22 -13.79
C GLU A 61 0.79 -21.32 -12.39
N GLU A 62 2.11 -21.43 -12.29
CA GLU A 62 2.81 -21.45 -11.01
C GLU A 62 2.65 -20.13 -10.27
N LEU A 63 2.87 -18.99 -10.95
CA LEU A 63 2.69 -17.67 -10.34
C LEU A 63 1.23 -17.45 -9.92
N ASP A 64 0.27 -17.75 -10.79
CA ASP A 64 -1.15 -17.61 -10.49
C ASP A 64 -1.56 -18.46 -9.28
N SER A 65 -1.12 -19.72 -9.21
CA SER A 65 -1.35 -20.58 -8.04
C SER A 65 -0.75 -20.02 -6.75
N LEU A 66 0.41 -19.38 -6.81
CA LEU A 66 1.04 -18.76 -5.64
C LEU A 66 0.22 -17.60 -5.10
N ILE A 67 -0.39 -16.80 -5.97
CA ILE A 67 -1.14 -15.59 -5.59
C ILE A 67 -2.66 -15.75 -5.63
N SER A 68 -3.18 -16.92 -5.94
CA SER A 68 -4.61 -17.23 -6.13
C SER A 68 -5.54 -16.78 -4.99
N PRO A 69 -5.14 -16.73 -3.71
CA PRO A 69 -6.00 -16.19 -2.66
C PRO A 69 -6.25 -14.68 -2.77
N SER A 70 -5.44 -13.96 -3.55
CA SER A 70 -5.64 -12.52 -3.74
C SER A 70 -6.73 -12.23 -4.77
N THR A 71 -7.49 -11.17 -4.53
CA THR A 71 -8.57 -10.74 -5.45
C THR A 71 -7.99 -10.38 -6.83
N PHE A 72 -8.62 -10.84 -7.91
CA PHE A 72 -8.17 -10.64 -9.30
C PHE A 72 -6.76 -11.20 -9.58
N HIS A 73 -6.43 -12.33 -9.00
CA HIS A 73 -5.10 -12.95 -9.09
C HIS A 73 -4.60 -13.16 -10.52
N GLU A 74 -5.44 -13.61 -11.45
CA GLU A 74 -5.07 -13.80 -12.87
C GLU A 74 -4.56 -12.50 -13.53
N ARG A 75 -5.25 -11.37 -13.30
CA ARG A 75 -4.79 -10.08 -13.81
C ARG A 75 -3.48 -9.65 -13.17
N LYS A 76 -3.33 -9.91 -11.88
CA LYS A 76 -2.10 -9.63 -11.14
C LYS A 76 -0.95 -10.51 -11.60
N ALA A 77 -1.20 -11.79 -11.88
CA ALA A 77 -0.19 -12.69 -12.44
C ALA A 77 0.33 -12.17 -13.78
N ASN A 78 -0.57 -11.81 -14.71
CA ASN A 78 -0.19 -11.18 -15.98
C ASN A 78 0.62 -9.90 -15.77
N GLN A 79 0.20 -9.02 -14.87
CA GLN A 79 0.88 -7.78 -14.57
C GLN A 79 2.27 -8.01 -13.97
N ILE A 80 2.38 -8.92 -13.01
CA ILE A 80 3.64 -9.27 -12.34
C ILE A 80 4.64 -9.89 -13.33
N MET A 81 4.19 -10.82 -14.19
CA MET A 81 5.03 -11.41 -15.25
C MET A 81 5.57 -10.35 -16.20
N ALA A 82 4.69 -9.45 -16.68
CA ALA A 82 5.07 -8.37 -17.58
C ALA A 82 6.10 -7.42 -16.94
N ILE A 83 5.89 -7.05 -15.67
CA ILE A 83 6.83 -6.20 -14.93
C ILE A 83 8.16 -6.91 -14.72
N ALA A 84 8.17 -8.18 -14.32
CA ALA A 84 9.39 -8.94 -14.13
C ALA A 84 10.20 -9.05 -15.44
N GLY A 85 9.53 -9.30 -16.56
CA GLY A 85 10.15 -9.30 -17.90
C GLY A 85 10.80 -7.96 -18.23
N GLN A 86 10.07 -6.86 -18.10
CA GLN A 86 10.58 -5.50 -18.35
C GLN A 86 11.76 -5.13 -17.46
N VAL A 87 11.71 -5.51 -16.17
CA VAL A 87 12.80 -5.22 -15.24
C VAL A 87 14.07 -5.98 -15.63
N VAL A 88 13.95 -7.27 -15.95
CA VAL A 88 15.11 -8.07 -16.40
C VAL A 88 15.71 -7.50 -17.68
N GLU A 89 14.90 -7.12 -18.65
CA GLU A 89 15.37 -6.59 -19.95
C GLU A 89 16.02 -5.21 -19.82
N ARG A 90 15.51 -4.34 -18.96
CA ARG A 90 15.97 -2.94 -18.86
C ARG A 90 17.04 -2.72 -17.79
N PHE A 91 17.02 -3.50 -16.72
CA PHE A 91 17.80 -3.25 -15.50
C PHE A 91 18.50 -4.50 -14.94
N GLY A 92 18.45 -5.63 -15.63
CA GLY A 92 18.96 -6.90 -15.11
C GLY A 92 18.06 -7.45 -14.01
N ASP A 93 18.62 -7.71 -12.83
CA ASP A 93 17.87 -8.33 -11.71
C ASP A 93 17.56 -7.36 -10.55
N THR A 94 17.61 -6.05 -10.80
CA THR A 94 17.39 -5.03 -9.76
C THR A 94 16.47 -3.94 -10.28
N LEU A 95 15.32 -3.74 -9.63
CA LEU A 95 14.42 -2.62 -9.93
C LEU A 95 14.90 -1.36 -9.17
N PRO A 96 15.31 -0.29 -9.87
CA PRO A 96 15.67 0.96 -9.23
C PRO A 96 14.49 1.63 -8.51
N GLY A 97 14.80 2.41 -7.46
CA GLY A 97 13.82 3.22 -6.72
C GLY A 97 13.55 4.56 -7.40
N ASP A 98 13.04 4.52 -8.62
CA ASP A 98 12.69 5.71 -9.40
C ASP A 98 11.18 5.80 -9.62
N ARG A 99 10.63 7.01 -9.36
CA ARG A 99 9.18 7.22 -9.40
C ARG A 99 8.59 7.12 -10.80
N ASP A 100 9.23 7.75 -11.76
CA ASP A 100 8.72 7.79 -13.13
C ASP A 100 8.81 6.41 -13.78
N MET A 101 9.85 5.66 -13.42
CA MET A 101 9.96 4.26 -13.78
C MET A 101 8.82 3.41 -13.20
N LEU A 102 8.54 3.52 -11.92
CA LEU A 102 7.42 2.80 -11.29
C LEU A 102 6.10 3.14 -11.97
N LEU A 103 5.87 4.42 -12.28
CA LEU A 103 4.68 4.88 -12.99
C LEU A 103 4.62 4.41 -14.45
N SER A 104 5.74 4.02 -15.06
CA SER A 104 5.78 3.48 -16.44
C SER A 104 5.20 2.07 -16.53
N PHE A 105 5.11 1.33 -15.42
CA PHE A 105 4.51 -0.01 -15.44
C PHE A 105 2.99 0.06 -15.51
N ALA A 106 2.40 -0.73 -16.39
CA ALA A 106 0.96 -0.80 -16.54
C ALA A 106 0.25 -1.14 -15.22
N GLY A 107 -0.73 -0.33 -14.82
CA GLY A 107 -1.50 -0.52 -13.60
C GLY A 107 -0.80 -0.09 -12.30
N VAL A 108 0.37 0.53 -12.38
CA VAL A 108 1.03 1.16 -11.23
C VAL A 108 0.72 2.65 -11.24
N GLY A 109 -0.11 3.09 -10.29
CA GLY A 109 -0.47 4.49 -10.13
C GLY A 109 0.34 5.20 -9.03
N PRO A 110 0.12 6.53 -8.85
CA PRO A 110 0.86 7.34 -7.87
C PRO A 110 0.81 6.80 -6.44
N LYS A 111 -0.34 6.27 -6.00
CA LYS A 111 -0.48 5.65 -4.68
C LYS A 111 0.49 4.49 -4.48
N CYS A 112 0.58 3.59 -5.46
CA CYS A 112 1.45 2.42 -5.38
C CYS A 112 2.93 2.83 -5.48
N ALA A 113 3.29 3.69 -6.44
CA ALA A 113 4.66 4.19 -6.59
C ALA A 113 5.16 4.89 -5.33
N ASN A 114 4.37 5.80 -4.76
CA ASN A 114 4.73 6.50 -3.52
C ASN A 114 4.85 5.52 -2.33
N LEU A 115 3.94 4.56 -2.19
CA LEU A 115 4.01 3.59 -1.10
C LEU A 115 5.28 2.73 -1.20
N VAL A 116 5.60 2.26 -2.40
CA VAL A 116 6.82 1.47 -2.65
C VAL A 116 8.08 2.27 -2.32
N LEU A 117 8.18 3.51 -2.80
CA LEU A 117 9.34 4.38 -2.54
C LEU A 117 9.48 4.72 -1.06
N GLY A 118 8.37 5.03 -0.39
CA GLY A 118 8.38 5.31 1.04
C GLY A 118 8.83 4.12 1.87
N VAL A 119 8.33 2.92 1.56
CA VAL A 119 8.63 1.72 2.34
C VAL A 119 10.01 1.14 2.01
N ALA A 120 10.39 1.07 0.72
CA ALA A 120 11.65 0.45 0.30
C ALA A 120 12.87 1.36 0.50
N HIS A 121 12.71 2.67 0.33
CA HIS A 121 13.82 3.62 0.31
C HIS A 121 13.75 4.70 1.39
N GLY A 122 12.67 4.79 2.16
CA GLY A 122 12.48 5.88 3.11
C GLY A 122 12.29 7.24 2.41
N THR A 123 11.97 7.24 1.12
CA THR A 123 11.73 8.48 0.37
C THR A 123 10.54 9.22 0.99
N PRO A 124 10.66 10.51 1.32
CA PRO A 124 9.57 11.27 1.92
C PRO A 124 8.49 11.57 0.88
N VAL A 125 7.56 10.65 0.74
CA VAL A 125 6.40 10.76 -0.16
C VAL A 125 5.14 10.27 0.56
N ILE A 126 4.01 10.86 0.20
CA ILE A 126 2.71 10.50 0.79
C ILE A 126 2.00 9.49 -0.12
N SER A 127 1.56 8.38 0.46
CA SER A 127 0.64 7.44 -0.21
C SER A 127 -0.76 7.61 0.36
N VAL A 128 -1.70 8.08 -0.45
CA VAL A 128 -3.10 8.28 -0.04
C VAL A 128 -3.95 7.13 -0.54
N ASP A 129 -4.42 6.32 0.38
CA ASP A 129 -5.45 5.31 0.13
C ASP A 129 -6.82 5.76 0.66
N VAL A 130 -7.81 4.88 0.58
CA VAL A 130 -9.17 5.16 1.08
C VAL A 130 -9.18 5.45 2.59
N HIS A 131 -8.27 4.88 3.35
CA HIS A 131 -8.21 5.12 4.81
C HIS A 131 -7.61 6.48 5.12
N VAL A 132 -6.47 6.81 4.54
CA VAL A 132 -5.84 8.13 4.68
C VAL A 132 -6.80 9.23 4.24
N HIS A 133 -7.39 9.10 3.03
CA HIS A 133 -8.37 10.05 2.52
C HIS A 133 -9.54 10.27 3.49
N ARG A 134 -10.18 9.17 3.92
CA ARG A 134 -11.34 9.25 4.83
C ARG A 134 -11.02 9.84 6.17
N VAL A 135 -9.94 9.38 6.80
CA VAL A 135 -9.57 9.78 8.16
C VAL A 135 -9.21 11.25 8.21
N THR A 136 -8.35 11.72 7.31
CA THR A 136 -7.88 13.12 7.30
C THR A 136 -9.01 14.12 6.98
N ASN A 137 -9.98 13.72 6.14
CA ASN A 137 -11.19 14.53 5.89
C ASN A 137 -12.13 14.54 7.10
N ARG A 138 -12.37 13.38 7.76
CA ARG A 138 -13.20 13.33 8.98
C ARG A 138 -12.64 14.15 10.13
N TRP A 139 -11.32 14.23 10.24
CA TRP A 139 -10.67 15.10 11.21
C TRP A 139 -10.79 16.60 10.86
N ALA A 140 -11.26 16.95 9.67
CA ALA A 140 -11.15 18.30 9.07
C ALA A 140 -9.69 18.78 8.95
N TYR A 141 -8.74 17.85 8.96
CA TYR A 141 -7.33 18.19 8.73
C TYR A 141 -7.12 18.66 7.29
N VAL A 142 -7.82 18.01 6.35
CA VAL A 142 -7.97 18.46 4.96
C VAL A 142 -9.46 18.50 4.57
N ASN A 143 -9.78 19.21 3.49
CA ASN A 143 -11.09 19.20 2.86
C ASN A 143 -10.91 18.91 1.37
N ALA A 144 -10.96 17.65 1.00
CA ALA A 144 -10.66 17.19 -0.35
C ALA A 144 -11.64 16.12 -0.82
N SER A 145 -12.15 16.25 -2.05
CA SER A 145 -13.18 15.38 -2.61
C SER A 145 -12.65 14.06 -3.17
N THR A 146 -11.34 13.94 -3.42
CA THR A 146 -10.71 12.74 -3.96
C THR A 146 -9.38 12.43 -3.27
N PRO A 147 -8.87 11.19 -3.33
CA PRO A 147 -7.55 10.85 -2.81
C PRO A 147 -6.41 11.70 -3.41
N GLU A 148 -6.48 12.04 -4.70
CA GLU A 148 -5.47 12.84 -5.38
C GLU A 148 -5.45 14.29 -4.82
N LYS A 149 -6.62 14.88 -4.61
CA LYS A 149 -6.72 16.20 -3.96
C LYS A 149 -6.29 16.15 -2.50
N THR A 150 -6.56 15.03 -1.81
CA THR A 150 -6.06 14.82 -0.45
C THR A 150 -4.53 14.76 -0.41
N LEU A 151 -3.90 14.09 -1.38
CA LEU A 151 -2.45 14.07 -1.51
C LEU A 151 -1.88 15.50 -1.59
N LEU A 152 -2.36 16.31 -2.53
CA LEU A 152 -1.90 17.69 -2.70
C LEU A 152 -2.11 18.55 -1.42
N ALA A 153 -3.26 18.39 -0.76
CA ALA A 153 -3.55 19.11 0.48
C ALA A 153 -2.63 18.66 1.63
N LEU A 154 -2.29 17.38 1.70
CA LEU A 154 -1.36 16.86 2.70
C LEU A 154 0.08 17.30 2.45
N GLU A 155 0.55 17.27 1.21
CA GLU A 155 1.88 17.75 0.85
C GLU A 155 2.09 19.23 1.24
N THR A 156 1.03 20.04 1.20
CA THR A 156 1.09 21.45 1.60
C THR A 156 1.05 21.63 3.13
N LYS A 157 0.38 20.73 3.87
CA LYS A 157 0.02 20.97 5.27
C LYS A 157 0.75 20.05 6.25
N LEU A 158 1.02 18.80 5.86
CA LEU A 158 1.66 17.83 6.73
C LEU A 158 3.18 18.00 6.71
N PRO A 159 3.85 18.15 7.85
CA PRO A 159 5.31 18.18 7.89
C PRO A 159 5.92 16.93 7.26
N GLU A 160 6.95 17.10 6.43
CA GLU A 160 7.57 16.04 5.62
C GLU A 160 8.01 14.81 6.42
N ARG A 161 8.50 15.02 7.65
CA ARG A 161 8.88 13.94 8.57
C ARG A 161 7.75 12.93 8.87
N HIS A 162 6.49 13.25 8.56
CA HIS A 162 5.32 12.39 8.79
C HIS A 162 4.73 11.80 7.50
N TRP A 163 5.32 12.07 6.33
CA TRP A 163 4.77 11.67 5.05
C TRP A 163 4.68 10.15 4.87
N ILE A 164 5.72 9.42 5.28
CA ILE A 164 5.69 7.95 5.23
C ILE A 164 4.75 7.41 6.33
N ASP A 165 4.82 7.99 7.52
CA ASP A 165 4.08 7.52 8.68
C ASP A 165 2.56 7.63 8.54
N ILE A 166 2.08 8.61 7.77
CA ILE A 166 0.63 8.82 7.65
C ILE A 166 -0.10 7.58 7.10
N ASN A 167 0.47 6.90 6.11
CA ASN A 167 -0.09 5.64 5.61
C ASN A 167 0.08 4.51 6.64
N ARG A 168 1.27 4.38 7.21
CA ARG A 168 1.57 3.37 8.24
C ARG A 168 0.62 3.41 9.42
N LEU A 169 0.24 4.61 9.87
CA LEU A 169 -0.62 4.81 11.04
C LEU A 169 -2.11 4.83 10.69
N LEU A 170 -2.49 5.48 9.58
CA LEU A 170 -3.91 5.68 9.27
C LEU A 170 -4.58 4.50 8.58
N VAL A 171 -3.83 3.58 7.96
CA VAL A 171 -4.42 2.36 7.41
C VAL A 171 -4.97 1.48 8.54
N PRO A 172 -4.21 1.04 9.54
CA PRO A 172 -4.76 0.27 10.66
C PRO A 172 -5.79 1.05 11.48
N PHE A 173 -5.58 2.35 11.71
CA PHE A 173 -6.57 3.19 12.38
C PHE A 173 -7.90 3.23 11.62
N GLY A 174 -7.87 3.40 10.30
CA GLY A 174 -9.05 3.42 9.45
C GLY A 174 -9.75 2.06 9.32
N LYS A 175 -9.02 0.96 9.52
CA LYS A 175 -9.58 -0.39 9.56
C LYS A 175 -10.29 -0.69 10.88
N HIS A 176 -9.70 -0.29 11.99
CA HIS A 176 -10.13 -0.75 13.31
C HIS A 176 -10.96 0.27 14.09
N ILE A 177 -10.73 1.57 13.93
CA ILE A 177 -11.44 2.65 14.63
C ILE A 177 -12.29 3.48 13.68
N CYS A 178 -11.66 4.21 12.75
CA CYS A 178 -12.35 5.13 11.84
C CYS A 178 -12.86 4.39 10.60
N THR A 179 -13.69 3.36 10.83
CA THR A 179 -14.26 2.51 9.75
C THR A 179 -15.15 3.30 8.80
N GLY A 180 -15.37 2.79 7.59
CA GLY A 180 -16.20 3.45 6.58
C GLY A 180 -17.62 3.69 7.06
N THR A 181 -18.25 2.63 7.56
CA THR A 181 -19.60 2.65 8.13
C THR A 181 -19.52 2.54 9.64
N LYS A 182 -20.31 3.36 10.37
CA LYS A 182 -20.41 3.38 11.84
C LYS A 182 -19.03 3.30 12.54
N PRO A 183 -18.18 4.34 12.42
CA PRO A 183 -16.88 4.36 13.07
C PRO A 183 -17.01 4.23 14.58
N ARG A 184 -15.96 3.73 15.23
CA ARG A 184 -15.92 3.54 16.71
C ARG A 184 -15.52 4.83 17.41
N CYS A 185 -16.32 5.89 17.26
CA CYS A 185 -15.99 7.20 17.84
C CYS A 185 -15.96 7.17 19.37
N SER A 186 -16.86 6.39 20.03
CA SER A 186 -16.92 6.30 21.49
C SER A 186 -15.62 5.81 22.14
N THR A 187 -14.79 5.07 21.40
CA THR A 187 -13.51 4.55 21.88
C THR A 187 -12.31 5.12 21.12
N CYS A 188 -12.54 6.17 20.31
CA CYS A 188 -11.51 6.77 19.47
C CYS A 188 -10.53 7.59 20.30
N PRO A 189 -9.22 7.29 20.29
CA PRO A 189 -8.24 8.00 21.13
C PRO A 189 -7.99 9.45 20.71
N VAL A 190 -8.51 9.87 19.55
CA VAL A 190 -8.35 11.23 19.01
C VAL A 190 -9.70 11.93 18.82
N LEU A 191 -10.76 11.48 19.52
CA LEU A 191 -12.10 12.03 19.36
C LEU A 191 -12.15 13.52 19.67
N GLU A 192 -11.48 13.98 20.73
CA GLU A 192 -11.47 15.38 21.14
C GLU A 192 -10.89 16.34 20.08
N MET A 193 -10.01 15.82 19.20
CA MET A 193 -9.40 16.59 18.10
C MET A 193 -10.15 16.40 16.76
N CYS A 194 -11.18 15.55 16.73
CA CYS A 194 -11.86 15.14 15.51
C CYS A 194 -13.15 15.94 15.29
N GLN A 195 -13.29 16.58 14.14
CA GLN A 195 -14.52 17.29 13.77
C GLN A 195 -15.63 16.37 13.28
N GLN A 196 -15.37 15.07 13.14
CA GLN A 196 -16.34 14.04 12.70
C GLN A 196 -17.08 14.41 11.39
N VAL A 197 -16.40 15.09 10.46
CA VAL A 197 -16.99 15.54 9.20
C VAL A 197 -17.59 14.35 8.44
N GLY A 198 -18.89 14.46 8.10
CA GLY A 198 -19.63 13.41 7.38
C GLY A 198 -19.92 12.14 8.18
N VAL A 199 -19.74 12.16 9.51
CA VAL A 199 -20.13 11.06 10.40
C VAL A 199 -21.54 11.33 10.93
N THR A 200 -22.53 10.60 10.41
CA THR A 200 -23.95 10.71 10.83
C THR A 200 -24.30 9.73 11.95
N GLU A 201 -23.62 8.57 11.96
CA GLU A 201 -23.81 7.52 12.96
C GLU A 201 -22.44 6.93 13.37
N HIS A 202 -22.30 6.62 14.66
CA HIS A 202 -21.08 5.97 15.17
C HIS A 202 -21.42 4.98 16.31
N ARG A 203 -20.45 4.22 16.77
CA ARG A 203 -20.52 3.27 17.89
C ARG A 203 -19.32 3.44 18.81
#